data_c2b3b78c5733fd9a934d3fd27ac398d5
#
_entry.id   c2b3b78c5733fd9a934d3fd27ac398d5
#
_cell.length_a   1.000
_cell.length_b   1.000
_cell.length_c   1.000
_cell.angle_alpha   90.00
_cell.angle_beta   90.00
_cell.angle_gamma   90.00
#
_symmetry.space_group_name_H-M   'P 1'
#
loop_
_entity.id
_entity.type
_entity.pdbx_description
1 polymer ?
#
loop_
_entity_poly.entity_id
_entity_poly.type
_entity_poly.pdbx_seq_one_letter_code
_entity_poly.pdbx_strand_id
1 'polypeptide(L)'
;MISNNITIFLRRELSPYEKRTPLIPNDIKILLKYGIPSYVQSSKYRIFSDTEYQDVGAIIVEDSWYEDKYKDCIIIGLKELDNLERLNKHTHLYFSHSYKNQVGSKYILERFKTSNSILYDFEYFLDSFNKRLIGFGIYAGYVGAVLGLKHFYNQSLSRLIEWCSYDSMINDVKINEYIRPLIGIIGHKGNCGTGIIEILQSLNLNYEIIDKNMENKGIYMKKFDILYNCICLNSSSNEIWFDKSTIFTKKLLIVDISCDYKKPNNPINIYKEPTTFENPVYKYNNYVDIIAINNLPSLLPKDSSIYFSKNLLNLLLVDFKKIYGKSVEDRTAK
;
A
#
# COMPACT_ATOMS: atom_id res chain seq x y z
N MET A 1 -3.87 30.24 -3.98
CA MET A 1 -2.66 30.49 -4.77
C MET A 1 -1.53 29.67 -4.17
N ILE A 2 -0.89 28.84 -4.97
CA ILE A 2 0.28 28.03 -4.58
C ILE A 2 1.38 29.02 -4.21
N SER A 3 2.05 28.84 -3.06
CA SER A 3 3.16 29.70 -2.69
C SER A 3 4.28 29.55 -3.74
N ASN A 4 4.76 30.65 -4.32
CA ASN A 4 5.68 30.70 -5.45
C ASN A 4 7.09 30.16 -5.21
N ASN A 5 7.35 29.34 -4.17
CA ASN A 5 8.68 28.85 -3.79
C ASN A 5 8.70 27.36 -3.39
N ILE A 6 7.86 26.53 -4.02
CA ILE A 6 7.92 25.09 -3.79
C ILE A 6 8.77 24.46 -4.88
N THR A 7 9.76 23.67 -4.49
CA THR A 7 10.52 22.79 -5.37
C THR A 7 10.39 21.36 -4.86
N ILE A 8 10.17 20.41 -5.75
CA ILE A 8 10.01 19.01 -5.40
C ILE A 8 11.32 18.26 -5.67
N PHE A 9 11.66 17.35 -4.77
CA PHE A 9 12.66 16.33 -4.99
C PHE A 9 12.02 14.95 -4.87
N LEU A 10 11.82 14.28 -6.00
CA LEU A 10 11.34 12.91 -6.05
C LEU A 10 12.52 11.97 -5.81
N ARG A 11 12.61 11.40 -4.60
CA ARG A 11 13.69 10.46 -4.27
C ARG A 11 13.45 9.07 -4.88
N ARG A 12 14.52 8.34 -5.11
CA ARG A 12 14.45 6.92 -5.48
C ARG A 12 14.09 6.07 -4.25
N GLU A 13 13.46 4.95 -4.50
CA GLU A 13 13.29 3.90 -3.49
C GLU A 13 14.55 3.03 -3.43
N LEU A 14 14.89 2.56 -2.22
CA LEU A 14 16.11 1.80 -2.00
C LEU A 14 15.97 0.33 -2.36
N SER A 15 14.76 -0.22 -2.20
CA SER A 15 14.48 -1.61 -2.49
C SER A 15 14.34 -1.87 -3.99
N PRO A 16 15.02 -2.89 -4.55
CA PRO A 16 14.84 -3.30 -5.94
C PRO A 16 13.42 -3.85 -6.23
N TYR A 17 12.69 -4.21 -5.20
CA TYR A 17 11.31 -4.70 -5.31
C TYR A 17 10.27 -3.57 -5.29
N GLU A 18 10.66 -2.32 -4.99
CA GLU A 18 9.76 -1.17 -5.02
C GLU A 18 9.95 -0.41 -6.34
N LYS A 19 9.13 -0.77 -7.32
CA LYS A 19 9.14 -0.13 -8.64
C LYS A 19 8.13 1.01 -8.77
N ARG A 20 7.22 1.14 -7.81
CA ARG A 20 6.22 2.23 -7.80
C ARG A 20 6.89 3.57 -7.56
N THR A 21 6.20 4.63 -7.96
CA THR A 21 6.61 6.01 -7.72
C THR A 21 5.41 6.85 -7.26
N PRO A 22 5.61 7.81 -6.35
CA PRO A 22 4.52 8.67 -5.89
C PRO A 22 4.12 9.75 -6.91
N LEU A 23 5.00 10.09 -7.85
CA LEU A 23 4.71 11.03 -8.93
C LEU A 23 5.19 10.44 -10.27
N ILE A 24 4.32 10.42 -11.26
CA ILE A 24 4.61 9.96 -12.62
C ILE A 24 5.07 11.12 -13.52
N PRO A 25 5.75 10.86 -14.67
CA PRO A 25 6.21 11.91 -15.57
C PRO A 25 5.14 12.90 -15.99
N ASN A 26 3.94 12.42 -16.34
CA ASN A 26 2.84 13.31 -16.76
C ASN A 26 2.40 14.29 -15.67
N ASP A 27 2.40 13.87 -14.40
CA ASP A 27 2.01 14.71 -13.29
C ASP A 27 3.13 15.69 -12.91
N ILE A 28 4.40 15.29 -13.04
CA ILE A 28 5.54 16.22 -12.97
C ILE A 28 5.42 17.30 -14.06
N LYS A 29 5.05 16.94 -15.30
CA LYS A 29 4.80 17.93 -16.37
C LYS A 29 3.73 18.96 -15.96
N ILE A 30 2.69 18.52 -15.26
CA ILE A 30 1.65 19.44 -14.76
C ILE A 30 2.24 20.35 -13.67
N LEU A 31 2.98 19.82 -12.70
CA LEU A 31 3.63 20.62 -11.66
C LEU A 31 4.56 21.69 -12.24
N LEU A 32 5.34 21.34 -13.26
CA LEU A 32 6.22 22.28 -13.97
C LEU A 32 5.42 23.43 -14.63
N LYS A 33 4.25 23.15 -15.22
CA LYS A 33 3.36 24.17 -15.79
C LYS A 33 2.83 25.13 -14.72
N TYR A 34 2.71 24.69 -13.48
CA TYR A 34 2.34 25.54 -12.34
C TYR A 34 3.55 26.23 -11.69
N GLY A 35 4.74 26.16 -12.32
CA GLY A 35 5.95 26.81 -11.82
C GLY A 35 6.59 26.09 -10.63
N ILE A 36 6.33 24.80 -10.48
CA ILE A 36 6.91 23.94 -9.42
C ILE A 36 8.05 23.12 -10.01
N PRO A 37 9.33 23.54 -9.86
CA PRO A 37 10.47 22.80 -10.33
C PRO A 37 10.56 21.43 -9.67
N SER A 38 11.03 20.42 -10.43
CA SER A 38 11.09 19.04 -9.95
C SER A 38 12.42 18.40 -10.29
N TYR A 39 13.18 18.06 -9.25
CA TYR A 39 14.32 17.16 -9.30
C TYR A 39 13.82 15.73 -9.18
N VAL A 40 14.39 14.83 -9.96
CA VAL A 40 14.06 13.40 -9.91
C VAL A 40 15.35 12.62 -9.75
N GLN A 41 15.52 11.96 -8.64
CA GLN A 41 16.69 11.13 -8.39
C GLN A 41 16.68 9.92 -9.31
N SER A 42 17.81 9.69 -10.01
CA SER A 42 18.00 8.57 -10.94
C SER A 42 17.70 7.23 -10.25
N SER A 43 16.98 6.35 -10.96
CA SER A 43 16.61 5.05 -10.43
C SER A 43 16.49 3.99 -11.52
N LYS A 44 17.29 2.93 -11.39
CA LYS A 44 17.21 1.76 -12.27
C LYS A 44 16.05 0.81 -11.96
N TYR A 45 15.34 1.03 -10.87
CA TYR A 45 14.26 0.12 -10.43
C TYR A 45 12.85 0.68 -10.68
N ARG A 46 12.72 2.02 -10.71
CA ARG A 46 11.43 2.69 -10.90
C ARG A 46 10.79 2.29 -12.23
N ILE A 47 9.47 2.03 -12.22
CA ILE A 47 8.72 1.56 -13.40
C ILE A 47 8.70 2.59 -14.55
N PHE A 48 8.84 3.87 -14.24
CA PHE A 48 9.05 4.95 -15.22
C PHE A 48 10.54 5.29 -15.29
N SER A 49 11.11 5.29 -16.49
CA SER A 49 12.53 5.55 -16.73
C SER A 49 12.90 7.01 -16.45
N ASP A 50 14.17 7.24 -16.19
CA ASP A 50 14.71 8.60 -16.04
C ASP A 50 14.50 9.44 -17.32
N THR A 51 14.57 8.82 -18.50
CA THR A 51 14.29 9.47 -19.79
C THR A 51 12.85 9.98 -19.86
N GLU A 52 11.86 9.19 -19.44
CA GLU A 52 10.45 9.64 -19.42
C GLU A 52 10.24 10.89 -18.55
N TYR A 53 10.97 11.02 -17.44
CA TYR A 53 10.94 12.24 -16.62
C TYR A 53 11.69 13.40 -17.28
N GLN A 54 12.82 13.14 -17.91
CA GLN A 54 13.60 14.15 -18.62
C GLN A 54 12.82 14.74 -19.79
N ASP A 55 12.12 13.91 -20.54
CA ASP A 55 11.32 14.31 -21.71
C ASP A 55 10.17 15.29 -21.34
N VAL A 56 9.70 15.25 -20.11
CA VAL A 56 8.67 16.19 -19.63
C VAL A 56 9.26 17.44 -18.96
N GLY A 57 10.58 17.54 -18.85
CA GLY A 57 11.29 18.72 -18.34
C GLY A 57 11.73 18.62 -16.87
N ALA A 58 11.65 17.44 -16.25
CA ALA A 58 12.23 17.22 -14.93
C ALA A 58 13.77 17.21 -14.99
N ILE A 59 14.40 17.61 -13.90
CA ILE A 59 15.86 17.59 -13.77
C ILE A 59 16.27 16.27 -13.13
N ILE A 60 16.91 15.39 -13.91
CA ILE A 60 17.46 14.13 -13.40
C ILE A 60 18.75 14.40 -12.63
N VAL A 61 18.86 13.82 -11.43
CA VAL A 61 20.02 13.97 -10.55
C VAL A 61 20.46 12.61 -9.99
N GLU A 62 21.77 12.42 -9.88
CA GLU A 62 22.37 11.26 -9.22
C GLU A 62 22.58 11.51 -7.72
N ASP A 63 22.65 12.78 -7.34
CA ASP A 63 22.90 13.21 -5.97
C ASP A 63 21.83 12.74 -5.00
N SER A 64 22.23 12.60 -3.75
CA SER A 64 21.32 12.29 -2.69
C SER A 64 20.49 13.52 -2.28
N TRP A 65 19.22 13.30 -1.92
CA TRP A 65 18.29 14.36 -1.50
C TRP A 65 18.79 15.15 -0.27
N TYR A 66 19.68 14.59 0.54
CA TYR A 66 20.23 15.23 1.75
C TYR A 66 21.44 16.15 1.49
N GLU A 67 21.79 16.39 0.24
CA GLU A 67 22.76 17.43 -0.13
C GLU A 67 22.19 18.82 0.19
N ASP A 68 23.04 19.73 0.68
CA ASP A 68 22.62 21.07 1.15
C ASP A 68 21.87 21.89 0.09
N LYS A 69 22.17 21.68 -1.18
CA LYS A 69 21.49 22.35 -2.31
C LYS A 69 20.00 22.01 -2.44
N TYR A 70 19.54 20.92 -1.81
CA TYR A 70 18.14 20.47 -1.85
C TYR A 70 17.38 20.69 -0.53
N LYS A 71 17.99 21.39 0.45
CA LYS A 71 17.42 21.61 1.79
C LYS A 71 16.03 22.26 1.79
N ASP A 72 15.76 23.11 0.78
CA ASP A 72 14.48 23.81 0.64
C ASP A 72 13.46 23.05 -0.21
N CYS A 73 13.83 21.87 -0.73
CA CYS A 73 12.92 21.01 -1.48
C CYS A 73 11.96 20.24 -0.57
N ILE A 74 10.79 19.93 -1.12
CA ILE A 74 9.89 18.93 -0.55
C ILE A 74 10.33 17.57 -1.07
N ILE A 75 10.83 16.73 -0.19
CA ILE A 75 11.33 15.39 -0.52
C ILE A 75 10.15 14.41 -0.52
N ILE A 76 9.89 13.79 -1.65
CA ILE A 76 8.76 12.86 -1.82
C ILE A 76 9.27 11.46 -2.13
N GLY A 77 8.75 10.47 -1.41
CA GLY A 77 9.04 9.05 -1.61
C GLY A 77 7.86 8.17 -1.17
N LEU A 78 8.01 6.86 -1.19
CA LEU A 78 6.99 5.92 -0.75
C LEU A 78 7.36 5.20 0.55
N LYS A 79 8.57 4.65 0.62
CA LYS A 79 9.02 3.81 1.74
C LYS A 79 9.87 4.59 2.73
N GLU A 80 10.21 3.93 3.81
CA GLU A 80 11.02 4.49 4.89
C GLU A 80 12.39 4.96 4.39
N LEU A 81 12.94 5.92 5.12
CA LEU A 81 14.29 6.44 4.90
C LEU A 81 15.31 5.46 5.47
N ASP A 82 16.47 5.36 4.81
CA ASP A 82 17.61 4.66 5.39
C ASP A 82 18.10 5.36 6.67
N ASN A 83 18.60 4.60 7.62
CA ASN A 83 19.18 5.12 8.86
C ASN A 83 20.47 5.93 8.62
N LEU A 84 21.15 5.70 7.50
CA LEU A 84 22.36 6.42 7.09
C LEU A 84 22.07 7.78 6.45
N GLU A 85 20.84 8.01 5.99
CA GLU A 85 20.45 9.29 5.38
C GLU A 85 20.33 10.39 6.43
N ARG A 86 20.95 11.53 6.16
CA ARG A 86 21.03 12.66 7.10
C ARG A 86 19.87 13.62 6.89
N LEU A 87 18.96 13.70 7.86
CA LEU A 87 17.96 14.76 7.93
C LEU A 87 18.61 16.08 8.37
N ASN A 88 18.30 17.17 7.66
CA ASN A 88 18.75 18.53 8.00
C ASN A 88 17.70 19.54 7.55
N LYS A 89 16.72 19.84 8.40
CA LYS A 89 15.61 20.80 8.14
C LYS A 89 14.81 20.52 6.88
N HIS A 90 14.82 19.27 6.39
CA HIS A 90 14.06 18.86 5.20
C HIS A 90 12.58 18.69 5.51
N THR A 91 11.76 18.90 4.48
CA THR A 91 10.33 18.54 4.50
C THR A 91 10.12 17.25 3.71
N HIS A 92 9.53 16.24 4.33
CA HIS A 92 9.32 14.92 3.72
C HIS A 92 7.85 14.55 3.62
N LEU A 93 7.48 13.91 2.50
CA LEU A 93 6.19 13.26 2.25
C LEU A 93 6.43 11.79 1.90
N TYR A 94 6.01 10.86 2.76
CA TYR A 94 6.08 9.41 2.50
C TYR A 94 5.25 8.61 3.52
N PHE A 95 5.15 7.29 3.37
CA PHE A 95 4.55 6.40 4.37
C PHE A 95 5.59 6.07 5.45
N SER A 96 5.60 6.82 6.52
CA SER A 96 6.56 6.61 7.61
C SER A 96 6.11 5.56 8.62
N HIS A 97 4.80 5.24 8.65
CA HIS A 97 4.19 4.35 9.65
C HIS A 97 4.48 4.74 11.10
N SER A 98 4.95 5.98 11.33
CA SER A 98 5.49 6.42 12.63
C SER A 98 4.44 6.68 13.69
N TYR A 99 3.20 6.98 13.29
CA TYR A 99 2.12 7.34 14.23
C TYR A 99 1.26 6.17 14.71
N LYS A 100 1.49 4.97 14.22
CA LYS A 100 0.73 3.77 14.57
C LYS A 100 1.37 2.94 15.69
N ASN A 101 2.34 3.50 16.42
CA ASN A 101 3.12 2.77 17.42
C ASN A 101 3.78 1.49 16.88
N GLN A 102 4.13 1.49 15.59
CA GLN A 102 4.87 0.39 15.00
C GLN A 102 6.31 0.35 15.54
N VAL A 103 6.94 -0.80 15.43
CA VAL A 103 8.35 -0.97 15.84
C VAL A 103 9.21 0.03 15.07
N GLY A 104 10.01 0.83 15.80
CA GLY A 104 10.85 1.87 15.21
C GLY A 104 10.21 3.27 15.10
N SER A 105 8.89 3.42 15.34
CA SER A 105 8.20 4.71 15.20
C SER A 105 8.82 5.83 16.04
N LYS A 106 9.15 5.54 17.31
CA LYS A 106 9.80 6.52 18.21
C LYS A 106 11.14 7.01 17.66
N TYR A 107 11.92 6.10 17.09
CA TYR A 107 13.22 6.45 16.49
C TYR A 107 13.05 7.37 15.28
N ILE A 108 12.08 7.10 14.40
CA ILE A 108 11.80 7.95 13.24
C ILE A 108 11.38 9.35 13.70
N LEU A 109 10.44 9.45 14.64
CA LEU A 109 9.97 10.74 15.15
C LEU A 109 11.09 11.54 15.80
N GLU A 110 11.96 10.89 16.57
CA GLU A 110 13.12 11.55 17.19
C GLU A 110 14.13 12.06 16.15
N ARG A 111 14.39 11.32 15.08
CA ARG A 111 15.23 11.79 13.96
C ARG A 111 14.69 13.08 13.35
N PHE A 112 13.38 13.15 13.08
CA PHE A 112 12.76 14.36 12.54
C PHE A 112 12.81 15.52 13.52
N LYS A 113 12.56 15.28 14.79
CA LYS A 113 12.60 16.29 15.85
C LYS A 113 14.01 16.86 16.02
N THR A 114 15.03 16.02 16.18
CA THR A 114 16.42 16.44 16.43
C THR A 114 17.04 17.17 15.26
N SER A 115 16.60 16.87 14.03
CA SER A 115 17.05 17.53 12.80
C SER A 115 16.25 18.78 12.43
N ASN A 116 15.24 19.16 13.20
CA ASN A 116 14.27 20.20 12.85
C ASN A 116 13.64 19.99 11.46
N SER A 117 13.43 18.72 11.08
CA SER A 117 12.81 18.33 9.81
C SER A 117 11.31 18.12 9.98
N ILE A 118 10.57 18.29 8.91
CA ILE A 118 9.10 18.18 8.90
C ILE A 118 8.71 16.88 8.20
N LEU A 119 7.83 16.11 8.84
CA LEU A 119 7.27 14.89 8.29
C LEU A 119 5.76 15.02 8.04
N TYR A 120 5.35 14.84 6.80
CA TYR A 120 3.97 14.64 6.40
C TYR A 120 3.79 13.18 6.00
N ASP A 121 3.22 12.38 6.91
CA ASP A 121 2.96 10.96 6.63
C ASP A 121 1.71 10.81 5.78
N PHE A 122 1.83 10.18 4.63
CA PHE A 122 0.71 9.91 3.71
C PHE A 122 -0.47 9.18 4.37
N GLU A 123 -0.25 8.47 5.47
CA GLU A 123 -1.34 7.81 6.19
C GLU A 123 -2.32 8.78 6.85
N TYR A 124 -1.93 10.04 7.05
CA TYR A 124 -2.75 11.07 7.72
C TYR A 124 -3.33 12.11 6.77
N PHE A 125 -3.20 11.91 5.45
CA PHE A 125 -3.94 12.69 4.47
C PHE A 125 -5.38 12.14 4.41
N LEU A 126 -6.25 12.69 5.25
CA LEU A 126 -7.62 12.22 5.47
C LEU A 126 -8.61 13.29 5.00
N ASP A 127 -9.76 12.85 4.50
CA ASP A 127 -10.90 13.73 4.26
C ASP A 127 -11.68 14.03 5.57
N SER A 128 -12.76 14.79 5.46
CA SER A 128 -13.64 15.15 6.58
C SER A 128 -14.32 13.94 7.25
N PHE A 129 -14.34 12.80 6.58
CA PHE A 129 -14.90 11.53 7.08
C PHE A 129 -13.83 10.58 7.63
N ASN A 130 -12.58 11.05 7.81
CA ASN A 130 -11.41 10.24 8.18
C ASN A 130 -11.06 9.14 7.18
N LYS A 131 -11.49 9.28 5.92
CA LYS A 131 -11.10 8.37 4.84
C LYS A 131 -9.77 8.84 4.24
N ARG A 132 -8.83 7.91 4.02
CA ARG A 132 -7.53 8.21 3.43
C ARG A 132 -7.69 8.70 1.98
N LEU A 133 -7.12 9.86 1.67
CA LEU A 133 -7.16 10.50 0.36
C LEU A 133 -6.19 9.87 -0.63
N ILE A 134 -5.03 9.42 -0.15
CA ILE A 134 -3.99 8.79 -0.96
C ILE A 134 -3.60 7.44 -0.38
N GLY A 135 -3.34 6.49 -1.25
CA GLY A 135 -2.92 5.13 -0.86
C GLY A 135 -3.10 4.13 -1.99
N PHE A 136 -2.63 2.93 -1.75
CA PHE A 136 -2.65 1.84 -2.72
C PHE A 136 -3.72 0.78 -2.42
N GLY A 137 -4.66 1.05 -1.51
CA GLY A 137 -5.58 0.04 -0.99
C GLY A 137 -6.41 -0.65 -2.06
N ILE A 138 -6.91 0.09 -3.07
CA ILE A 138 -7.71 -0.50 -4.15
C ILE A 138 -6.88 -1.51 -4.96
N TYR A 139 -5.62 -1.18 -5.24
CA TYR A 139 -4.70 -2.07 -5.96
C TYR A 139 -4.25 -3.27 -5.12
N ALA A 140 -4.19 -3.12 -3.80
CA ALA A 140 -4.01 -4.27 -2.90
C ALA A 140 -5.20 -5.24 -3.02
N GLY A 141 -6.42 -4.70 -3.11
CA GLY A 141 -7.64 -5.47 -3.35
C GLY A 141 -7.61 -6.20 -4.70
N TYR A 142 -7.26 -5.51 -5.79
CA TYR A 142 -7.16 -6.09 -7.13
C TYR A 142 -6.19 -7.27 -7.15
N VAL A 143 -4.96 -7.03 -6.74
CA VAL A 143 -3.91 -8.07 -6.74
C VAL A 143 -4.27 -9.22 -5.80
N GLY A 144 -4.75 -8.93 -4.59
CA GLY A 144 -5.18 -9.95 -3.64
C GLY A 144 -6.30 -10.83 -4.20
N ALA A 145 -7.29 -10.23 -4.86
CA ALA A 145 -8.38 -10.98 -5.51
C ALA A 145 -7.86 -11.94 -6.58
N VAL A 146 -7.00 -11.44 -7.46
CA VAL A 146 -6.40 -12.23 -8.55
C VAL A 146 -5.55 -13.38 -8.01
N LEU A 147 -4.69 -13.14 -7.01
CA LEU A 147 -3.87 -14.21 -6.41
C LEU A 147 -4.72 -15.28 -5.74
N GLY A 148 -5.78 -14.88 -5.03
CA GLY A 148 -6.71 -15.82 -4.42
C GLY A 148 -7.40 -16.70 -5.45
N LEU A 149 -7.88 -16.13 -6.54
CA LEU A 149 -8.50 -16.86 -7.64
C LEU A 149 -7.52 -17.79 -8.35
N LYS A 150 -6.31 -17.31 -8.68
CA LYS A 150 -5.27 -18.14 -9.30
C LYS A 150 -4.93 -19.36 -8.44
N HIS A 151 -4.78 -19.17 -7.12
CA HIS A 151 -4.52 -20.27 -6.21
C HIS A 151 -5.69 -21.28 -6.17
N PHE A 152 -6.90 -20.79 -6.03
CA PHE A 152 -8.10 -21.64 -6.00
C PHE A 152 -8.23 -22.52 -7.26
N TYR A 153 -7.96 -21.93 -8.43
CA TYR A 153 -7.98 -22.67 -9.72
C TYR A 153 -6.69 -23.43 -10.01
N ASN A 154 -5.83 -23.66 -9.00
CA ASN A 154 -4.56 -24.41 -9.11
C ASN A 154 -3.61 -23.85 -10.19
N GLN A 155 -3.65 -22.54 -10.44
CA GLN A 155 -2.70 -21.87 -11.31
C GLN A 155 -1.41 -21.57 -10.54
N SER A 156 -0.28 -21.66 -11.24
CA SER A 156 1.02 -21.50 -10.58
C SER A 156 1.19 -20.12 -9.91
N LEU A 157 1.60 -20.16 -8.66
CA LEU A 157 2.08 -19.02 -7.88
C LEU A 157 3.51 -19.25 -7.39
N SER A 158 4.34 -19.99 -8.15
CA SER A 158 5.67 -20.41 -7.70
C SER A 158 6.64 -19.24 -7.48
N ARG A 159 6.50 -18.17 -8.25
CA ARG A 159 7.19 -16.90 -8.09
C ARG A 159 6.34 -15.82 -8.74
N LEU A 160 5.97 -14.82 -7.97
CA LEU A 160 5.17 -13.72 -8.50
C LEU A 160 6.07 -12.72 -9.22
N ILE A 161 5.63 -12.34 -10.42
CA ILE A 161 6.23 -11.31 -11.26
C ILE A 161 5.16 -10.25 -11.48
N GLU A 162 5.58 -8.99 -11.56
CA GLU A 162 4.67 -7.89 -11.81
C GLU A 162 3.96 -8.02 -13.18
N TRP A 163 2.70 -7.64 -13.21
CA TRP A 163 1.95 -7.46 -14.45
C TRP A 163 2.22 -6.10 -15.07
N CYS A 164 2.27 -6.06 -16.38
CA CYS A 164 2.53 -4.81 -17.12
C CYS A 164 1.34 -3.83 -17.09
N SER A 165 0.12 -4.33 -16.86
CA SER A 165 -1.11 -3.55 -16.77
C SER A 165 -2.21 -4.27 -16.02
N TYR A 166 -3.25 -3.53 -15.63
CA TYR A 166 -4.49 -4.07 -15.07
C TYR A 166 -5.11 -5.14 -15.98
N ASP A 167 -5.21 -4.88 -17.28
CA ASP A 167 -5.77 -5.83 -18.22
C ASP A 167 -4.94 -7.12 -18.32
N SER A 168 -3.62 -7.01 -18.31
CA SER A 168 -2.75 -8.20 -18.30
C SER A 168 -2.94 -9.03 -17.02
N MET A 169 -3.18 -8.39 -15.89
CA MET A 169 -3.47 -9.05 -14.61
C MET A 169 -4.80 -9.82 -14.67
N ILE A 170 -5.87 -9.19 -15.18
CA ILE A 170 -7.18 -9.84 -15.31
C ILE A 170 -7.13 -11.02 -16.28
N ASN A 171 -6.47 -10.83 -17.42
CA ASN A 171 -6.36 -11.88 -18.46
C ASN A 171 -5.49 -13.07 -18.02
N ASP A 172 -4.68 -12.89 -16.99
CA ASP A 172 -3.86 -13.97 -16.41
C ASP A 172 -4.66 -14.94 -15.53
N VAL A 173 -5.87 -14.58 -15.11
CA VAL A 173 -6.77 -15.48 -14.36
C VAL A 173 -7.52 -16.39 -15.31
N LYS A 174 -7.31 -17.70 -15.18
CA LYS A 174 -8.04 -18.72 -15.94
C LYS A 174 -9.18 -19.27 -15.08
N ILE A 175 -10.39 -18.83 -15.34
CA ILE A 175 -11.58 -19.28 -14.61
C ILE A 175 -12.09 -20.58 -15.22
N ASN A 176 -12.38 -21.57 -14.35
CA ASN A 176 -13.15 -22.73 -14.75
C ASN A 176 -14.64 -22.45 -14.49
N GLU A 177 -15.43 -22.32 -15.54
CA GLU A 177 -16.85 -21.98 -15.45
C GLU A 177 -17.70 -23.02 -14.72
N TYR A 178 -17.24 -24.27 -14.65
CA TYR A 178 -17.91 -25.37 -13.96
C TYR A 178 -17.63 -25.43 -12.46
N ILE A 179 -16.60 -24.69 -11.98
CA ILE A 179 -16.18 -24.68 -10.58
C ILE A 179 -16.26 -23.25 -10.06
N ARG A 180 -17.26 -22.96 -9.24
CA ARG A 180 -17.47 -21.63 -8.66
C ARG A 180 -17.10 -21.66 -7.18
N PRO A 181 -16.08 -20.87 -6.74
CA PRO A 181 -15.75 -20.79 -5.33
C PRO A 181 -16.84 -20.10 -4.52
N LEU A 182 -17.07 -20.56 -3.31
CA LEU A 182 -17.79 -19.80 -2.30
C LEU A 182 -16.84 -18.78 -1.68
N ILE A 183 -17.07 -17.48 -1.94
CA ILE A 183 -16.16 -16.40 -1.60
C ILE A 183 -16.75 -15.56 -0.47
N GLY A 184 -15.96 -15.33 0.59
CA GLY A 184 -16.29 -14.41 1.67
C GLY A 184 -15.38 -13.19 1.67
N ILE A 185 -15.94 -11.99 1.92
CA ILE A 185 -15.20 -10.74 2.02
C ILE A 185 -15.52 -10.08 3.36
N ILE A 186 -14.48 -9.78 4.15
CA ILE A 186 -14.61 -8.95 5.34
C ILE A 186 -13.82 -7.66 5.18
N GLY A 187 -14.44 -6.51 5.55
CA GLY A 187 -13.85 -5.19 5.34
C GLY A 187 -14.18 -4.55 3.97
N HIS A 188 -15.30 -4.93 3.37
CA HIS A 188 -15.77 -4.54 2.04
C HIS A 188 -15.92 -3.01 1.82
N LYS A 189 -16.14 -2.22 2.88
CA LYS A 189 -16.33 -0.75 2.79
C LYS A 189 -15.03 0.02 2.58
N GLY A 190 -13.88 -0.63 2.81
CA GLY A 190 -12.56 -0.03 2.58
C GLY A 190 -12.10 -0.13 1.13
N ASN A 191 -11.06 0.63 0.77
CA ASN A 191 -10.51 0.61 -0.59
C ASN A 191 -10.08 -0.79 -1.04
N CYS A 192 -9.51 -1.62 -0.16
CA CYS A 192 -9.12 -3.00 -0.50
C CYS A 192 -10.35 -3.85 -0.82
N GLY A 193 -11.39 -3.79 0.02
CA GLY A 193 -12.63 -4.54 -0.22
C GLY A 193 -13.34 -4.10 -1.51
N THR A 194 -13.35 -2.79 -1.78
CA THR A 194 -13.86 -2.26 -3.07
C THR A 194 -13.11 -2.86 -4.25
N GLY A 195 -11.77 -2.89 -4.20
CA GLY A 195 -10.97 -3.48 -5.28
C GLY A 195 -11.26 -4.97 -5.49
N ILE A 196 -11.41 -5.76 -4.42
CA ILE A 196 -11.79 -7.16 -4.55
C ILE A 196 -13.15 -7.29 -5.24
N ILE A 197 -14.14 -6.52 -4.82
CA ILE A 197 -15.49 -6.56 -5.37
C ILE A 197 -15.48 -6.23 -6.86
N GLU A 198 -14.74 -5.21 -7.29
CA GLU A 198 -14.60 -4.83 -8.70
C GLU A 198 -14.01 -5.97 -9.54
N ILE A 199 -12.99 -6.68 -9.06
CA ILE A 199 -12.43 -7.85 -9.74
C ILE A 199 -13.45 -8.99 -9.83
N LEU A 200 -14.10 -9.34 -8.73
CA LEU A 200 -15.07 -10.44 -8.73
C LEU A 200 -16.26 -10.14 -9.64
N GLN A 201 -16.73 -8.91 -9.68
CA GLN A 201 -17.80 -8.46 -10.56
C GLN A 201 -17.36 -8.51 -12.03
N SER A 202 -16.16 -8.04 -12.36
CA SER A 202 -15.64 -8.10 -13.75
C SER A 202 -15.49 -9.52 -14.27
N LEU A 203 -15.31 -10.49 -13.37
CA LEU A 203 -15.18 -11.91 -13.66
C LEU A 203 -16.50 -12.71 -13.47
N ASN A 204 -17.63 -12.03 -13.21
CA ASN A 204 -18.95 -12.63 -12.95
C ASN A 204 -18.91 -13.69 -11.83
N LEU A 205 -18.17 -13.44 -10.74
CA LEU A 205 -18.08 -14.30 -9.57
C LEU A 205 -18.94 -13.76 -8.42
N ASN A 206 -19.71 -14.66 -7.81
CA ASN A 206 -20.52 -14.34 -6.64
C ASN A 206 -19.66 -14.30 -5.37
N TYR A 207 -20.05 -13.46 -4.42
CA TYR A 207 -19.40 -13.34 -3.13
C TYR A 207 -20.41 -13.00 -2.03
N GLU A 208 -20.05 -13.27 -0.79
CA GLU A 208 -20.81 -12.89 0.40
C GLU A 208 -20.02 -11.86 1.24
N ILE A 209 -20.74 -10.87 1.73
CA ILE A 209 -20.17 -9.87 2.65
C ILE A 209 -20.30 -10.38 4.08
N ILE A 210 -19.19 -10.36 4.82
CA ILE A 210 -19.17 -10.71 6.23
C ILE A 210 -19.20 -9.41 7.02
N ASP A 211 -20.31 -9.17 7.71
CA ASP A 211 -20.49 -7.97 8.53
C ASP A 211 -19.59 -8.02 9.78
N LYS A 212 -19.05 -6.86 10.17
CA LYS A 212 -18.22 -6.73 11.37
C LYS A 212 -18.94 -7.09 12.67
N ASN A 213 -20.28 -6.95 12.69
CA ASN A 213 -21.10 -7.20 13.86
C ASN A 213 -21.68 -8.63 13.90
N MET A 214 -21.36 -9.46 12.90
CA MET A 214 -21.80 -10.86 12.86
C MET A 214 -21.22 -11.62 14.05
N GLU A 215 -22.06 -12.35 14.77
CA GLU A 215 -21.63 -13.27 15.83
C GLU A 215 -21.00 -14.54 15.25
N ASN A 216 -20.08 -15.14 16.01
CA ASN A 216 -19.42 -16.41 15.63
C ASN A 216 -18.78 -16.40 14.24
N LYS A 217 -18.22 -15.24 13.84
CA LYS A 217 -17.58 -15.06 12.51
C LYS A 217 -16.59 -16.17 12.17
N GLY A 218 -15.76 -16.59 13.11
CA GLY A 218 -14.76 -17.64 12.89
C GLY A 218 -15.40 -18.96 12.44
N ILE A 219 -16.58 -19.34 12.98
CA ILE A 219 -17.31 -20.54 12.56
C ILE A 219 -17.91 -20.33 11.17
N TYR A 220 -18.56 -19.19 10.97
CA TYR A 220 -19.20 -18.87 9.69
C TYR A 220 -18.20 -18.82 8.52
N MET A 221 -17.02 -18.25 8.74
CA MET A 221 -15.99 -18.11 7.71
C MET A 221 -15.39 -19.44 7.24
N LYS A 222 -15.48 -20.51 8.05
CA LYS A 222 -14.98 -21.85 7.62
C LYS A 222 -15.77 -22.48 6.46
N LYS A 223 -16.94 -21.95 6.13
CA LYS A 223 -17.72 -22.46 4.97
C LYS A 223 -17.16 -22.07 3.63
N PHE A 224 -16.38 -20.97 3.55
CA PHE A 224 -15.86 -20.43 2.29
C PHE A 224 -14.74 -21.28 1.71
N ASP A 225 -14.58 -21.19 0.40
CA ASP A 225 -13.40 -21.72 -0.31
C ASP A 225 -12.29 -20.68 -0.35
N ILE A 226 -12.68 -19.39 -0.49
CA ILE A 226 -11.76 -18.23 -0.43
C ILE A 226 -12.33 -17.23 0.56
N LEU A 227 -11.50 -16.77 1.49
CA LEU A 227 -11.79 -15.70 2.44
C LEU A 227 -10.83 -14.55 2.22
N TYR A 228 -11.34 -13.38 1.84
CA TYR A 228 -10.58 -12.15 1.74
C TYR A 228 -10.72 -11.32 3.01
N ASN A 229 -9.61 -11.07 3.70
CA ASN A 229 -9.55 -10.19 4.86
C ASN A 229 -8.95 -8.82 4.48
N CYS A 230 -9.76 -7.76 4.64
CA CYS A 230 -9.40 -6.38 4.33
C CYS A 230 -9.70 -5.42 5.48
N ILE A 231 -9.82 -5.91 6.71
CA ILE A 231 -10.13 -5.03 7.84
C ILE A 231 -8.90 -4.22 8.25
N CYS A 232 -9.13 -2.98 8.66
CA CYS A 232 -8.15 -2.21 9.40
C CYS A 232 -8.41 -2.41 10.89
N LEU A 233 -7.48 -3.06 11.59
CA LEU A 233 -7.62 -3.34 13.01
C LEU A 233 -7.50 -2.05 13.83
N ASN A 234 -8.51 -1.81 14.66
CA ASN A 234 -8.44 -0.82 15.73
C ASN A 234 -7.80 -1.45 16.97
N SER A 235 -7.13 -0.64 17.79
CA SER A 235 -6.49 -1.09 19.04
C SER A 235 -7.45 -1.74 20.05
N SER A 236 -8.76 -1.49 19.92
CA SER A 236 -9.81 -2.00 20.79
C SER A 236 -10.42 -3.33 20.35
N SER A 237 -10.08 -3.85 19.17
CA SER A 237 -10.62 -5.12 18.68
C SER A 237 -9.78 -6.27 19.21
N ASN A 238 -10.40 -7.18 19.98
CA ASN A 238 -9.76 -8.38 20.54
C ASN A 238 -10.39 -9.68 20.03
N GLU A 239 -11.14 -9.62 18.93
CA GLU A 239 -11.80 -10.79 18.39
C GLU A 239 -10.80 -11.66 17.61
N ILE A 240 -10.59 -12.89 18.06
CA ILE A 240 -9.80 -13.90 17.35
C ILE A 240 -10.75 -14.79 16.56
N TRP A 241 -10.54 -14.91 15.26
CA TRP A 241 -11.36 -15.78 14.39
C TRP A 241 -10.73 -17.15 14.24
N PHE A 242 -9.41 -17.16 14.03
CA PHE A 242 -8.63 -18.39 13.84
C PHE A 242 -7.37 -18.36 14.67
N ASP A 243 -7.17 -19.42 15.44
CA ASP A 243 -5.98 -19.68 16.25
C ASP A 243 -5.53 -21.14 16.11
N LYS A 244 -4.52 -21.53 16.88
CA LYS A 244 -3.98 -22.89 16.85
C LYS A 244 -4.99 -23.97 17.30
N SER A 245 -6.02 -23.61 18.05
CA SER A 245 -7.08 -24.54 18.49
C SER A 245 -8.19 -24.71 17.46
N THR A 246 -8.21 -23.87 16.44
CA THR A 246 -9.26 -23.86 15.40
C THR A 246 -9.20 -25.13 14.55
N ILE A 247 -10.28 -25.90 14.55
CA ILE A 247 -10.41 -27.10 13.73
C ILE A 247 -11.01 -26.73 12.38
N PHE A 248 -10.34 -27.11 11.31
CA PHE A 248 -10.80 -26.97 9.93
C PHE A 248 -11.11 -28.36 9.36
N THR A 249 -12.26 -28.50 8.72
CA THR A 249 -12.76 -29.75 8.13
C THR A 249 -12.94 -29.66 6.61
N LYS A 250 -12.76 -28.47 6.06
CA LYS A 250 -12.88 -28.15 4.64
C LYS A 250 -11.68 -27.31 4.20
N LYS A 251 -11.33 -27.40 2.91
CA LYS A 251 -10.32 -26.52 2.31
C LYS A 251 -10.77 -25.06 2.37
N LEU A 252 -9.88 -24.21 2.83
CA LEU A 252 -10.06 -22.76 2.92
C LEU A 252 -8.77 -22.06 2.51
N LEU A 253 -8.85 -21.18 1.53
CA LEU A 253 -7.80 -20.20 1.24
C LEU A 253 -8.10 -18.91 1.97
N ILE A 254 -7.18 -18.41 2.77
CA ILE A 254 -7.24 -17.10 3.39
C ILE A 254 -6.30 -16.15 2.65
N VAL A 255 -6.86 -15.10 2.06
CA VAL A 255 -6.08 -14.00 1.48
C VAL A 255 -6.14 -12.83 2.46
N ASP A 256 -5.11 -12.70 3.29
CA ASP A 256 -5.02 -11.65 4.29
C ASP A 256 -4.31 -10.41 3.75
N ILE A 257 -5.10 -9.51 3.13
CA ILE A 257 -4.59 -8.27 2.56
C ILE A 257 -4.19 -7.26 3.65
N SER A 258 -4.80 -7.34 4.81
CA SER A 258 -4.45 -6.51 5.98
C SER A 258 -3.04 -6.80 6.48
N CYS A 259 -2.63 -8.06 6.44
CA CYS A 259 -1.31 -8.56 6.79
C CYS A 259 -0.79 -8.05 8.16
N ASP A 260 -1.68 -8.00 9.15
CA ASP A 260 -1.41 -7.43 10.49
C ASP A 260 -0.79 -8.46 11.46
N TYR A 261 0.00 -9.39 10.96
CA TYR A 261 0.55 -10.56 11.68
C TYR A 261 1.34 -10.24 12.95
N LYS A 262 1.92 -9.03 13.06
CA LYS A 262 2.66 -8.57 14.25
C LYS A 262 1.77 -8.01 15.35
N LYS A 263 0.52 -7.70 15.04
CA LYS A 263 -0.39 -7.11 16.02
C LYS A 263 -0.91 -8.16 17.00
N PRO A 264 -0.91 -7.88 18.31
CA PRO A 264 -1.38 -8.84 19.32
C PRO A 264 -2.87 -9.20 19.15
N ASN A 265 -3.64 -8.31 18.54
CA ASN A 265 -5.06 -8.48 18.24
C ASN A 265 -5.33 -8.93 16.79
N ASN A 266 -4.36 -9.55 16.11
CA ASN A 266 -4.59 -10.12 14.78
C ASN A 266 -5.65 -11.24 14.87
N PRO A 267 -6.80 -11.11 14.18
CA PRO A 267 -7.87 -12.10 14.26
C PRO A 267 -7.52 -13.43 13.57
N ILE A 268 -6.51 -13.45 12.70
CA ILE A 268 -6.00 -14.63 11.99
C ILE A 268 -4.67 -15.05 12.62
N ASN A 269 -4.74 -15.54 13.86
CA ASN A 269 -3.54 -15.83 14.66
C ASN A 269 -2.94 -17.23 14.39
N ILE A 270 -2.97 -17.67 13.14
CA ILE A 270 -2.46 -18.98 12.69
C ILE A 270 -1.18 -18.86 11.84
N TYR A 271 -0.72 -17.66 11.55
CA TYR A 271 0.57 -17.40 10.91
C TYR A 271 1.31 -16.28 11.63
N LYS A 272 2.64 -16.21 11.52
CA LYS A 272 3.49 -15.30 12.30
C LYS A 272 4.39 -14.42 11.43
N GLU A 273 4.49 -14.73 10.14
CA GLU A 273 5.31 -14.00 9.18
C GLU A 273 4.53 -13.82 7.88
N PRO A 274 4.78 -12.75 7.12
CA PRO A 274 4.12 -12.55 5.84
C PRO A 274 4.64 -13.56 4.83
N THR A 275 3.83 -13.84 3.83
CA THR A 275 4.29 -14.51 2.63
C THR A 275 5.01 -13.52 1.71
N THR A 276 5.81 -14.03 0.76
CA THR A 276 6.64 -13.21 -0.13
C THR A 276 6.29 -13.43 -1.59
N PHE A 277 6.86 -12.65 -2.49
CA PHE A 277 6.69 -12.89 -3.93
C PHE A 277 7.35 -14.19 -4.39
N GLU A 278 8.41 -14.63 -3.73
CA GLU A 278 9.08 -15.90 -3.97
C GLU A 278 8.30 -17.08 -3.39
N ASN A 279 7.69 -16.91 -2.23
CA ASN A 279 6.91 -17.91 -1.52
C ASN A 279 5.53 -17.34 -1.15
N PRO A 280 4.61 -17.21 -2.12
CA PRO A 280 3.37 -16.46 -1.94
C PRO A 280 2.31 -17.19 -1.10
N VAL A 281 2.47 -18.48 -0.87
CA VAL A 281 1.49 -19.30 -0.15
C VAL A 281 2.15 -19.99 1.04
N TYR A 282 1.60 -19.76 2.21
CA TYR A 282 1.91 -20.50 3.43
C TYR A 282 0.87 -21.60 3.65
N LYS A 283 1.30 -22.85 3.67
CA LYS A 283 0.44 -24.01 3.99
C LYS A 283 0.42 -24.19 5.51
N TYR A 284 -0.66 -23.76 6.16
CA TYR A 284 -0.81 -23.91 7.59
C TYR A 284 -1.03 -25.36 8.01
N ASN A 285 -1.90 -26.07 7.28
CA ASN A 285 -2.18 -27.50 7.49
C ASN A 285 -2.78 -28.12 6.20
N ASN A 286 -3.34 -29.32 6.30
CA ASN A 286 -3.96 -29.99 5.15
C ASN A 286 -5.22 -29.29 4.61
N TYR A 287 -5.78 -28.36 5.36
CA TYR A 287 -7.03 -27.68 5.01
C TYR A 287 -6.88 -26.19 4.72
N VAL A 288 -5.85 -25.53 5.24
CA VAL A 288 -5.74 -24.07 5.16
C VAL A 288 -4.44 -23.65 4.50
N ASP A 289 -4.61 -22.88 3.43
CA ASP A 289 -3.54 -22.12 2.78
C ASP A 289 -3.74 -20.61 3.06
N ILE A 290 -2.64 -19.86 3.16
CA ILE A 290 -2.66 -18.43 3.48
C ILE A 290 -1.78 -17.68 2.47
N ILE A 291 -2.34 -16.59 1.91
CA ILE A 291 -1.62 -15.56 1.17
C ILE A 291 -1.66 -14.28 2.00
N ALA A 292 -0.51 -13.79 2.46
CA ALA A 292 -0.41 -12.60 3.30
C ALA A 292 0.84 -11.78 2.92
N ILE A 293 0.75 -11.05 1.81
CA ILE A 293 1.87 -10.28 1.24
C ILE A 293 1.73 -8.80 1.60
N ASN A 294 2.76 -8.22 2.22
CA ASN A 294 2.75 -6.84 2.73
C ASN A 294 2.60 -5.74 1.68
N ASN A 295 2.96 -5.99 0.43
CA ASN A 295 3.04 -4.96 -0.61
C ASN A 295 2.46 -5.43 -1.95
N LEU A 296 1.30 -6.07 -1.91
CA LEU A 296 0.54 -6.53 -3.08
C LEU A 296 0.52 -5.54 -4.27
N PRO A 297 0.31 -4.22 -4.07
CA PRO A 297 0.28 -3.26 -5.19
C PRO A 297 1.58 -3.16 -5.99
N SER A 298 2.72 -3.65 -5.46
CA SER A 298 4.00 -3.69 -6.20
C SER A 298 3.99 -4.70 -7.34
N LEU A 299 3.02 -5.60 -7.39
CA LEU A 299 2.79 -6.50 -8.53
C LEU A 299 2.06 -5.82 -9.70
N LEU A 300 1.54 -4.60 -9.50
CA LEU A 300 0.93 -3.78 -10.54
C LEU A 300 1.51 -2.36 -10.46
N PRO A 301 2.83 -2.18 -10.64
CA PRO A 301 3.53 -0.96 -10.25
C PRO A 301 3.15 0.24 -11.10
N LYS A 302 2.89 0.06 -12.40
CA LYS A 302 2.56 1.16 -13.31
C LYS A 302 1.19 1.76 -12.98
N ASP A 303 0.15 0.95 -12.98
CA ASP A 303 -1.22 1.40 -12.74
C ASP A 303 -1.41 1.96 -11.33
N SER A 304 -0.83 1.29 -10.33
CA SER A 304 -0.89 1.78 -8.95
C SER A 304 -0.16 3.10 -8.75
N SER A 305 0.96 3.33 -9.48
CA SER A 305 1.65 4.63 -9.47
C SER A 305 0.82 5.72 -10.16
N ILE A 306 0.19 5.43 -11.29
CA ILE A 306 -0.69 6.37 -12.00
C ILE A 306 -1.83 6.82 -11.06
N TYR A 307 -2.49 5.88 -10.42
CA TYR A 307 -3.58 6.17 -9.48
C TYR A 307 -3.10 7.01 -8.29
N PHE A 308 -2.00 6.61 -7.66
CA PHE A 308 -1.44 7.32 -6.51
C PHE A 308 -1.01 8.73 -6.87
N SER A 309 -0.26 8.87 -7.95
CA SER A 309 0.27 10.14 -8.44
C SER A 309 -0.81 11.16 -8.73
N LYS A 310 -1.90 10.75 -9.40
CA LYS A 310 -3.07 11.60 -9.66
C LYS A 310 -3.66 12.19 -8.37
N ASN A 311 -3.82 11.36 -7.34
CA ASN A 311 -4.36 11.81 -6.05
C ASN A 311 -3.37 12.73 -5.33
N LEU A 312 -2.08 12.42 -5.35
CA LEU A 312 -1.04 13.25 -4.76
C LEU A 312 -0.91 14.60 -5.48
N LEU A 313 -0.97 14.62 -6.83
CA LEU A 313 -0.95 15.86 -7.61
C LEU A 313 -2.04 16.84 -7.15
N ASN A 314 -3.28 16.36 -6.99
CA ASN A 314 -4.38 17.18 -6.52
C ASN A 314 -4.09 17.83 -5.16
N LEU A 315 -3.41 17.13 -4.26
CA LEU A 315 -3.01 17.64 -2.95
C LEU A 315 -1.86 18.64 -3.06
N LEU A 316 -0.89 18.40 -3.95
CA LEU A 316 0.24 19.31 -4.16
C LEU A 316 -0.18 20.64 -4.83
N LEU A 317 -1.25 20.63 -5.64
CA LEU A 317 -1.80 21.81 -6.29
C LEU A 317 -2.67 22.68 -5.36
N VAL A 318 -3.02 22.20 -4.17
CA VAL A 318 -3.64 23.00 -3.10
C VAL A 318 -2.64 23.25 -1.99
N ASP A 319 -2.92 24.18 -1.07
CA ASP A 319 -2.06 24.41 0.10
C ASP A 319 -2.23 23.26 1.11
N PHE A 320 -1.63 22.08 0.78
CA PHE A 320 -1.74 20.87 1.62
C PHE A 320 -1.23 21.09 3.03
N LYS A 321 -0.27 22.00 3.24
CA LYS A 321 0.29 22.33 4.56
C LYS A 321 -0.79 22.91 5.47
N LYS A 322 -1.69 23.76 4.94
CA LYS A 322 -2.82 24.30 5.71
C LYS A 322 -3.93 23.28 5.94
N ILE A 323 -4.17 22.41 4.96
CA ILE A 323 -5.32 21.50 4.99
C ILE A 323 -5.00 20.24 5.78
N TYR A 324 -3.77 19.69 5.64
CA TYR A 324 -3.39 18.36 6.17
C TYR A 324 -2.19 18.41 7.12
N GLY A 325 -1.61 19.61 7.34
CA GLY A 325 -0.38 19.78 8.09
C GLY A 325 -0.59 19.76 9.59
N LYS A 326 -0.50 18.57 10.19
CA LYS A 326 0.02 18.51 11.56
C LYS A 326 1.48 18.09 11.46
N SER A 327 2.38 19.02 11.73
CA SER A 327 3.80 18.73 11.89
C SER A 327 4.03 17.75 13.04
N VAL A 328 5.21 17.15 13.12
CA VAL A 328 5.58 16.29 14.27
C VAL A 328 5.38 17.02 15.59
N GLU A 329 5.64 18.35 15.62
CA GLU A 329 5.48 19.19 16.79
C GLU A 329 4.04 19.26 17.30
N ASP A 330 3.04 19.35 16.41
CA ASP A 330 1.63 19.43 16.78
C ASP A 330 1.07 18.11 17.34
N ARG A 331 1.79 17.00 17.20
CA ARG A 331 1.33 15.64 17.59
C ARG A 331 2.02 15.11 18.83
N THR A 332 3.19 15.66 19.19
CA THR A 332 3.90 15.33 20.43
C THR A 332 3.36 16.08 21.66
N ALA A 333 2.44 17.02 21.46
CA ALA A 333 1.78 17.81 22.51
C ALA A 333 0.48 17.19 23.06
N LYS A 334 0.20 15.89 22.79
CA LYS A 334 -0.94 15.18 23.37
C LYS A 334 -0.51 13.94 24.12
#